data_4e0303fdfc556bd75476e5c0331aeda5
#
_entry.id   4e0303fdfc556bd75476e5c0331aeda5
#
_cell.length_a   1.000
_cell.length_b   1.000
_cell.length_c   1.000
_cell.angle_alpha   90.00
_cell.angle_beta   90.00
_cell.angle_gamma   90.00
#
_symmetry.space_group_name_H-M   'P 1'
#
loop_
_entity.id
_entity.type
_entity.pdbx_description
1 polymer ?
#
loop_
_entity_poly.entity_id
_entity_poly.type
_entity_poly.pdbx_seq_one_letter_code
_entity_poly.pdbx_strand_id
1 'polypeptide(L)'
;MGLAKGRDLNHGKENIIAIIGDGSLSGGEALEALDYAGEYRNNLIIIVNDNDQSIAENHGGLYKNLKELRESNGNCTNNIFKSFGLEYHYLEDGHDLFKLVDLFNSVKDIDHPVVLHIHTIKGKGLAYAEKNREAWHAGGPFHVEDGSPRFTSGSNDTTVFDSIKTLLDNNEKAIVLNAGTPMGLGFTQDVRQDM
;
A
#
# COMPACT_ATOMS: atom_id res chain seq x y z
N MET A 1 2.01 16.96 -6.33
CA MET A 1 2.69 18.28 -6.19
C MET A 1 2.40 19.22 -7.37
N GLY A 2 2.63 18.83 -8.65
CA GLY A 2 2.41 19.73 -9.80
C GLY A 2 1.02 20.35 -9.89
N LEU A 3 -0.04 19.55 -9.66
CA LEU A 3 -1.42 20.06 -9.64
C LEU A 3 -1.64 21.10 -8.53
N ALA A 4 -1.08 20.88 -7.33
CA ALA A 4 -1.20 21.82 -6.23
C ALA A 4 -0.53 23.16 -6.57
N LYS A 5 0.68 23.13 -7.14
CA LYS A 5 1.36 24.35 -7.62
C LYS A 5 0.61 25.03 -8.78
N GLY A 6 0.07 24.26 -9.72
CA GLY A 6 -0.73 24.78 -10.82
C GLY A 6 -2.00 25.48 -10.34
N ARG A 7 -2.71 24.91 -9.34
CA ARG A 7 -3.83 25.57 -8.69
C ARG A 7 -3.43 26.91 -8.06
N ASP A 8 -2.32 26.93 -7.31
CA ASP A 8 -1.85 28.14 -6.64
C ASP A 8 -1.49 29.25 -7.63
N LEU A 9 -0.79 28.90 -8.72
CA LEU A 9 -0.42 29.84 -9.77
C LEU A 9 -1.63 30.45 -10.49
N ASN A 10 -2.72 29.67 -10.58
CA ASN A 10 -3.98 30.12 -11.15
C ASN A 10 -4.95 30.74 -10.12
N HIS A 11 -4.50 30.94 -8.89
CA HIS A 11 -5.31 31.46 -7.78
C HIS A 11 -6.58 30.65 -7.53
N GLY A 12 -6.54 29.33 -7.83
CA GLY A 12 -7.63 28.39 -7.60
C GLY A 12 -7.80 28.08 -6.10
N LYS A 13 -8.96 27.52 -5.76
CA LYS A 13 -9.32 27.18 -4.38
C LYS A 13 -9.68 25.70 -4.20
N GLU A 14 -9.44 24.90 -5.23
CA GLU A 14 -9.77 23.49 -5.25
C GLU A 14 -8.91 22.74 -4.25
N ASN A 15 -9.50 21.78 -3.55
CA ASN A 15 -8.75 20.82 -2.76
C ASN A 15 -7.97 19.89 -3.70
N ILE A 16 -6.67 19.75 -3.47
CA ILE A 16 -5.86 18.80 -4.21
C ILE A 16 -5.65 17.58 -3.31
N ILE A 17 -6.09 16.43 -3.80
CA ILE A 17 -6.05 15.16 -3.06
C ILE A 17 -5.15 14.19 -3.81
N ALA A 18 -4.14 13.67 -3.14
CA ALA A 18 -3.30 12.57 -3.60
C ALA A 18 -3.65 11.29 -2.83
N ILE A 19 -3.96 10.20 -3.53
CA ILE A 19 -4.22 8.90 -2.92
C ILE A 19 -3.08 7.96 -3.30
N ILE A 20 -2.48 7.33 -2.30
CA ILE A 20 -1.38 6.38 -2.48
C ILE A 20 -1.60 5.14 -1.62
N GLY A 21 -1.35 3.95 -2.17
CA GLY A 21 -1.32 2.71 -1.39
C GLY A 21 0.01 2.55 -0.66
N ASP A 22 -0.02 1.83 0.45
CA ASP A 22 1.16 1.51 1.27
C ASP A 22 2.30 0.89 0.45
N GLY A 23 2.00 -0.06 -0.43
CA GLY A 23 3.00 -0.68 -1.31
C GLY A 23 3.71 0.30 -2.25
N SER A 24 3.02 1.33 -2.71
CA SER A 24 3.58 2.37 -3.59
C SER A 24 4.32 3.48 -2.82
N LEU A 25 4.06 3.60 -1.52
CA LEU A 25 4.63 4.66 -0.68
C LEU A 25 6.15 4.56 -0.55
N SER A 26 6.73 3.37 -0.69
CA SER A 26 8.19 3.17 -0.67
C SER A 26 8.90 3.58 -1.96
N GLY A 27 8.17 3.99 -2.99
CA GLY A 27 8.75 4.52 -4.21
C GLY A 27 9.51 5.83 -3.97
N GLY A 28 10.68 6.02 -4.61
CA GLY A 28 11.49 7.22 -4.44
C GLY A 28 10.71 8.50 -4.72
N GLU A 29 9.93 8.52 -5.80
CA GLU A 29 9.09 9.66 -6.18
C GLU A 29 8.05 10.03 -5.10
N ALA A 30 7.49 9.03 -4.39
CA ALA A 30 6.56 9.27 -3.30
C ALA A 30 7.25 9.90 -2.09
N LEU A 31 8.43 9.41 -1.73
CA LEU A 31 9.23 9.95 -0.62
C LEU A 31 9.73 11.37 -0.92
N GLU A 32 10.19 11.64 -2.14
CA GLU A 32 10.56 12.98 -2.61
C GLU A 32 9.37 13.94 -2.55
N ALA A 33 8.18 13.47 -2.95
CA ALA A 33 6.97 14.29 -2.88
C ALA A 33 6.54 14.60 -1.44
N LEU A 34 6.71 13.66 -0.51
CA LEU A 34 6.45 13.87 0.92
C LEU A 34 7.43 14.87 1.54
N ASP A 35 8.72 14.76 1.21
CA ASP A 35 9.75 15.70 1.65
C ASP A 35 9.41 17.12 1.20
N TYR A 36 9.12 17.30 -0.09
CA TYR A 36 8.73 18.62 -0.60
C TYR A 36 7.41 19.12 -0.03
N ALA A 37 6.46 18.22 0.27
CA ALA A 37 5.19 18.58 0.90
C ALA A 37 5.38 19.22 2.29
N GLY A 38 6.42 18.83 3.02
CA GLY A 38 6.75 19.40 4.33
C GLY A 38 7.06 20.92 4.29
N GLU A 39 7.52 21.42 3.15
CA GLU A 39 7.76 22.85 2.92
C GLU A 39 6.60 23.59 2.24
N TYR A 40 5.59 22.83 1.79
CA TYR A 40 4.46 23.41 1.07
C TYR A 40 3.54 24.18 2.03
N ARG A 41 2.97 25.29 1.60
CA ARG A 41 2.19 26.22 2.46
C ARG A 41 0.79 26.49 1.88
N ASN A 42 0.14 25.45 1.40
CA ASN A 42 -1.24 25.53 0.92
C ASN A 42 -1.90 24.16 1.00
N ASN A 43 -3.20 24.06 0.76
CA ASN A 43 -3.95 22.82 0.82
C ASN A 43 -3.35 21.71 -0.06
N LEU A 44 -3.06 20.58 0.56
CA LEU A 44 -2.75 19.29 -0.08
C LEU A 44 -3.15 18.17 0.87
N ILE A 45 -4.11 17.35 0.50
CA ILE A 45 -4.56 16.22 1.29
C ILE A 45 -3.91 14.96 0.71
N ILE A 46 -3.12 14.26 1.52
CA ILE A 46 -2.44 13.03 1.13
C ILE A 46 -3.12 11.86 1.86
N ILE A 47 -3.79 11.00 1.12
CA ILE A 47 -4.45 9.81 1.65
C ILE A 47 -3.52 8.62 1.46
N VAL A 48 -3.04 8.03 2.55
CA VAL A 48 -2.32 6.77 2.57
C VAL A 48 -3.32 5.65 2.86
N ASN A 49 -3.65 4.86 1.84
CA ASN A 49 -4.49 3.67 1.97
C ASN A 49 -3.60 2.49 2.36
N ASP A 50 -3.55 2.18 3.64
CA ASP A 50 -2.71 1.13 4.21
C ASP A 50 -3.53 -0.14 4.48
N ASN A 51 -3.22 -1.21 3.77
CA ASN A 51 -3.81 -2.53 3.97
C ASN A 51 -2.75 -3.61 4.30
N ASP A 52 -1.54 -3.17 4.67
CA ASP A 52 -0.41 -4.01 5.05
C ASP A 52 0.08 -4.96 3.95
N GLN A 53 -0.23 -4.65 2.69
CA GLN A 53 0.15 -5.50 1.57
C GLN A 53 0.24 -4.75 0.25
N SER A 54 1.31 -5.01 -0.49
CA SER A 54 1.42 -4.65 -1.90
C SER A 54 0.74 -5.72 -2.78
N ILE A 55 1.45 -6.38 -3.67
CA ILE A 55 1.04 -7.64 -4.28
C ILE A 55 1.36 -8.77 -3.30
N ALA A 56 2.65 -8.96 -3.00
CA ALA A 56 3.12 -9.76 -1.87
C ALA A 56 3.19 -8.93 -0.57
N GLU A 57 3.72 -9.50 0.49
CA GLU A 57 3.93 -8.82 1.77
C GLU A 57 4.92 -7.67 1.64
N ASN A 58 4.68 -6.62 2.38
CA ASN A 58 5.55 -5.47 2.46
C ASN A 58 6.72 -5.71 3.42
N HIS A 59 7.95 -5.38 2.99
CA HIS A 59 9.15 -5.49 3.80
C HIS A 59 9.96 -4.18 3.79
N GLY A 60 10.56 -3.83 4.93
CA GLY A 60 11.43 -2.67 5.06
C GLY A 60 11.08 -1.76 6.23
N GLY A 61 11.93 -0.75 6.46
CA GLY A 61 11.79 0.17 7.59
C GLY A 61 10.52 1.01 7.57
N LEU A 62 10.10 1.46 6.38
CA LEU A 62 8.86 2.19 6.21
C LEU A 62 7.66 1.37 6.68
N TYR A 63 7.57 0.12 6.28
CA TYR A 63 6.44 -0.76 6.62
C TYR A 63 6.42 -1.16 8.10
N LYS A 64 7.59 -1.26 8.74
CA LYS A 64 7.68 -1.40 10.20
C LYS A 64 7.08 -0.19 10.90
N ASN A 65 7.37 1.02 10.40
CA ASN A 65 6.80 2.24 10.96
C ASN A 65 5.29 2.34 10.72
N LEU A 66 4.79 2.01 9.52
CA LEU A 66 3.35 1.94 9.26
C LEU A 66 2.65 0.95 10.20
N LYS A 67 3.25 -0.21 10.45
CA LYS A 67 2.75 -1.19 11.41
C LYS A 67 2.69 -0.62 12.84
N GLU A 68 3.75 0.02 13.32
CA GLU A 68 3.78 0.69 14.63
C GLU A 68 2.68 1.76 14.74
N LEU A 69 2.46 2.51 13.66
CA LEU A 69 1.38 3.51 13.60
C LEU A 69 0.00 2.87 13.68
N ARG A 70 -0.25 1.76 12.98
CA ARG A 70 -1.51 1.00 13.11
C ARG A 70 -1.70 0.47 14.53
N GLU A 71 -0.71 -0.24 15.08
CA GLU A 71 -0.77 -0.86 16.41
C GLU A 71 -0.94 0.16 17.54
N SER A 72 -0.45 1.38 17.37
CA SER A 72 -0.60 2.47 18.33
C SER A 72 -1.82 3.38 18.08
N ASN A 73 -2.68 3.03 17.12
CA ASN A 73 -3.79 3.89 16.68
C ASN A 73 -3.31 5.31 16.33
N GLY A 74 -2.21 5.38 15.58
CA GLY A 74 -1.60 6.64 15.12
C GLY A 74 -0.76 7.39 16.17
N ASN A 75 -0.62 6.87 17.38
CA ASN A 75 0.02 7.57 18.51
C ASN A 75 1.51 7.24 18.70
N CYS A 76 2.12 6.47 17.80
CA CYS A 76 3.56 6.19 17.87
C CYS A 76 4.37 7.50 17.76
N THR A 77 5.38 7.64 18.63
CA THR A 77 6.29 8.80 18.58
C THR A 77 7.19 8.80 17.34
N ASN A 78 7.56 7.60 16.87
CA ASN A 78 8.26 7.42 15.62
C ASN A 78 7.24 7.45 14.47
N ASN A 79 7.09 8.60 13.82
CA ASN A 79 6.12 8.81 12.75
C ASN A 79 6.80 9.49 11.56
N ILE A 80 6.98 8.74 10.49
CA ILE A 80 7.67 9.21 9.30
C ILE A 80 7.00 10.46 8.69
N PHE A 81 5.69 10.55 8.70
CA PHE A 81 4.97 11.69 8.14
C PHE A 81 5.20 12.97 8.97
N LYS A 82 5.19 12.84 10.30
CA LYS A 82 5.54 13.94 11.21
C LYS A 82 7.01 14.34 11.09
N SER A 83 7.89 13.40 10.74
CA SER A 83 9.31 13.69 10.50
C SER A 83 9.53 14.56 9.27
N PHE A 84 8.64 14.49 8.29
CA PHE A 84 8.60 15.44 7.16
C PHE A 84 7.91 16.77 7.49
N GLY A 85 7.44 16.97 8.73
CA GLY A 85 6.74 18.19 9.15
C GLY A 85 5.26 18.25 8.73
N LEU A 86 4.67 17.11 8.36
CA LEU A 86 3.28 17.03 7.93
C LEU A 86 2.32 16.84 9.11
N GLU A 87 1.16 17.48 9.06
CA GLU A 87 0.05 17.13 9.92
C GLU A 87 -0.42 15.70 9.60
N TYR A 88 -0.78 14.94 10.65
CA TYR A 88 -1.07 13.52 10.50
C TYR A 88 -2.30 13.11 11.30
N HIS A 89 -3.23 12.45 10.61
CA HIS A 89 -4.40 11.81 11.18
C HIS A 89 -4.42 10.33 10.83
N TYR A 90 -4.87 9.51 11.78
CA TYR A 90 -5.03 8.08 11.59
C TYR A 90 -6.51 7.67 11.70
N LEU A 91 -6.95 6.79 10.82
CA LEU A 91 -8.26 6.15 10.86
C LEU A 91 -8.11 4.64 10.83
N GLU A 92 -8.46 3.97 11.94
CA GLU A 92 -8.36 2.51 12.08
C GLU A 92 -9.35 1.77 11.18
N ASP A 93 -10.58 2.25 11.05
CA ASP A 93 -11.62 1.60 10.26
C ASP A 93 -11.92 2.41 8.99
N GLY A 94 -11.10 2.21 7.97
CA GLY A 94 -11.26 2.84 6.67
C GLY A 94 -12.41 2.27 5.82
N HIS A 95 -13.18 1.33 6.34
CA HIS A 95 -14.42 0.85 5.73
C HIS A 95 -15.67 1.46 6.33
N ASP A 96 -15.55 2.22 7.43
CA ASP A 96 -16.65 2.99 8.02
C ASP A 96 -16.83 4.30 7.25
N LEU A 97 -17.87 4.35 6.41
CA LEU A 97 -18.18 5.50 5.57
C LEU A 97 -18.43 6.78 6.40
N PHE A 98 -19.06 6.67 7.56
CA PHE A 98 -19.36 7.85 8.38
C PHE A 98 -18.08 8.44 8.98
N LYS A 99 -17.19 7.60 9.50
CA LYS A 99 -15.88 8.04 9.99
C LYS A 99 -15.01 8.65 8.89
N LEU A 100 -15.06 8.09 7.67
CA LEU A 100 -14.36 8.67 6.51
C LEU A 100 -14.89 10.07 6.18
N VAL A 101 -16.22 10.22 6.11
CA VAL A 101 -16.85 11.52 5.84
C VAL A 101 -16.49 12.54 6.91
N ASP A 102 -16.53 12.16 8.19
CA ASP A 102 -16.15 13.04 9.30
C ASP A 102 -14.67 13.45 9.20
N LEU A 103 -13.78 12.51 8.93
CA LEU A 103 -12.36 12.79 8.73
C LEU A 103 -12.13 13.76 7.58
N PHE A 104 -12.73 13.53 6.42
CA PHE A 104 -12.58 14.41 5.26
C PHE A 104 -13.15 15.80 5.51
N ASN A 105 -14.29 15.90 6.19
CA ASN A 105 -14.87 17.18 6.57
C ASN A 105 -13.98 17.97 7.54
N SER A 106 -13.22 17.29 8.39
CA SER A 106 -12.31 17.95 9.34
C SER A 106 -11.09 18.60 8.67
N VAL A 107 -10.71 18.15 7.46
CA VAL A 107 -9.48 18.60 6.79
C VAL A 107 -9.72 19.26 5.43
N LYS A 108 -10.94 19.26 4.88
CA LYS A 108 -11.21 19.76 3.50
C LYS A 108 -10.82 21.22 3.29
N ASP A 109 -10.88 22.05 4.35
CA ASP A 109 -10.63 23.48 4.27
C ASP A 109 -9.27 23.88 4.91
N ILE A 110 -8.38 22.91 5.13
CA ILE A 110 -7.06 23.13 5.69
C ILE A 110 -6.16 23.89 4.68
N ASP A 111 -5.29 24.75 5.17
CA ASP A 111 -4.42 25.62 4.37
C ASP A 111 -2.94 25.15 4.30
N HIS A 112 -2.70 23.93 4.68
CA HIS A 112 -1.38 23.28 4.68
C HIS A 112 -1.50 21.79 4.34
N PRO A 113 -0.40 21.07 4.08
CA PRO A 113 -0.43 19.65 3.79
C PRO A 113 -0.82 18.81 4.99
N VAL A 114 -1.67 17.82 4.76
CA VAL A 114 -2.10 16.84 5.77
C VAL A 114 -2.02 15.42 5.21
N VAL A 115 -1.61 14.48 6.06
CA VAL A 115 -1.63 13.05 5.77
C VAL A 115 -2.78 12.38 6.51
N LEU A 116 -3.64 11.71 5.77
CA LEU A 116 -4.69 10.84 6.29
C LEU A 116 -4.25 9.38 6.08
N HIS A 117 -3.78 8.76 7.15
CA HIS A 117 -3.39 7.35 7.15
C HIS A 117 -4.62 6.50 7.48
N ILE A 118 -5.16 5.83 6.47
CA ILE A 118 -6.42 5.09 6.56
C ILE A 118 -6.11 3.60 6.48
N HIS A 119 -6.40 2.87 7.56
CA HIS A 119 -6.24 1.43 7.59
C HIS A 119 -7.44 0.76 6.93
N THR A 120 -7.16 -0.14 5.99
CA THR A 120 -8.17 -0.90 5.25
C THR A 120 -7.82 -2.39 5.22
N ILE A 121 -8.79 -3.21 4.88
CA ILE A 121 -8.60 -4.65 4.69
C ILE A 121 -8.65 -4.95 3.20
N LYS A 122 -7.55 -5.46 2.64
CA LYS A 122 -7.49 -5.86 1.23
C LYS A 122 -8.46 -7.00 0.95
N GLY A 123 -9.32 -6.81 -0.06
CA GLY A 123 -10.35 -7.80 -0.40
C GLY A 123 -11.60 -7.77 0.47
N LYS A 124 -11.79 -6.75 1.31
CA LYS A 124 -12.92 -6.59 2.23
C LYS A 124 -14.27 -6.87 1.58
N GLY A 125 -15.04 -7.75 2.22
CA GLY A 125 -16.38 -8.15 1.75
C GLY A 125 -16.40 -9.42 0.89
N LEU A 126 -15.22 -9.94 0.49
CA LEU A 126 -15.09 -11.20 -0.21
C LEU A 126 -14.17 -12.15 0.58
N ALA A 127 -14.76 -13.15 1.26
CA ALA A 127 -14.03 -14.04 2.19
C ALA A 127 -12.81 -14.72 1.56
N TYR A 128 -12.88 -15.11 0.29
CA TYR A 128 -11.77 -15.72 -0.44
C TYR A 128 -10.61 -14.75 -0.61
N ALA A 129 -10.90 -13.48 -0.91
CA ALA A 129 -9.89 -12.43 -1.10
C ALA A 129 -9.26 -12.02 0.24
N GLU A 130 -10.05 -11.92 1.30
CA GLU A 130 -9.54 -11.63 2.65
C GLU A 130 -8.61 -12.73 3.16
N LYS A 131 -8.89 -14.00 2.80
CA LYS A 131 -8.09 -15.15 3.21
C LYS A 131 -6.80 -15.30 2.41
N ASN A 132 -6.79 -14.94 1.13
CA ASN A 132 -5.63 -15.08 0.24
C ASN A 132 -5.43 -13.81 -0.59
N ARG A 133 -4.95 -12.76 0.06
CA ARG A 133 -4.86 -11.39 -0.48
C ARG A 133 -3.94 -11.29 -1.70
N GLU A 134 -2.86 -12.08 -1.75
CA GLU A 134 -1.92 -12.08 -2.86
C GLU A 134 -2.55 -12.68 -4.12
N ALA A 135 -3.15 -13.87 -4.02
CA ALA A 135 -3.80 -14.54 -5.14
C ALA A 135 -4.96 -13.72 -5.73
N TRP A 136 -5.63 -12.90 -4.89
CA TRP A 136 -6.76 -12.07 -5.28
C TRP A 136 -6.38 -10.63 -5.64
N HIS A 137 -5.10 -10.30 -5.68
CA HIS A 137 -4.67 -8.96 -6.08
C HIS A 137 -5.08 -8.60 -7.52
N ALA A 138 -4.97 -9.55 -8.44
CA ALA A 138 -5.36 -9.40 -9.84
C ALA A 138 -6.06 -10.66 -10.34
N GLY A 139 -7.09 -11.09 -9.61
CA GLY A 139 -7.84 -12.30 -9.92
C GLY A 139 -8.59 -12.20 -11.26
N GLY A 140 -8.60 -13.29 -12.04
CA GLY A 140 -9.46 -13.45 -13.20
C GLY A 140 -10.93 -13.71 -12.81
N PRO A 141 -11.82 -13.94 -13.80
CA PRO A 141 -13.20 -14.33 -13.52
C PRO A 141 -13.27 -15.61 -12.70
N PHE A 142 -14.14 -15.63 -11.71
CA PHE A 142 -14.29 -16.73 -10.76
C PHE A 142 -15.77 -17.10 -10.50
N HIS A 143 -16.00 -18.25 -9.89
CA HIS A 143 -17.29 -18.67 -9.39
C HIS A 143 -17.53 -18.06 -8.01
N VAL A 144 -18.65 -17.35 -7.83
CA VAL A 144 -18.95 -16.62 -6.58
C VAL A 144 -19.17 -17.57 -5.43
N GLU A 145 -19.67 -18.78 -5.70
CA GLU A 145 -20.06 -19.79 -4.73
C GLU A 145 -18.87 -20.36 -3.95
N ASP A 146 -17.72 -20.53 -4.62
CA ASP A 146 -16.56 -21.22 -4.05
C ASP A 146 -15.21 -20.52 -4.30
N GLY A 147 -15.22 -19.42 -5.06
CA GLY A 147 -14.00 -18.66 -5.40
C GLY A 147 -13.11 -19.34 -6.43
N SER A 148 -13.54 -20.47 -7.03
CA SER A 148 -12.75 -21.16 -8.05
C SER A 148 -12.67 -20.35 -9.35
N PRO A 149 -11.52 -20.37 -10.06
CA PRO A 149 -11.37 -19.65 -11.32
C PRO A 149 -12.28 -20.26 -12.39
N ARG A 150 -12.93 -19.41 -13.21
CA ARG A 150 -13.75 -19.84 -14.35
C ARG A 150 -12.91 -20.33 -15.51
N PHE A 151 -11.67 -19.90 -15.60
CA PHE A 151 -10.73 -20.32 -16.63
C PHE A 151 -9.43 -20.72 -15.95
N THR A 152 -8.99 -21.94 -16.20
CA THR A 152 -7.62 -22.36 -15.89
C THR A 152 -6.74 -21.87 -17.02
N SER A 153 -5.84 -20.93 -16.77
CA SER A 153 -4.72 -20.69 -17.68
C SER A 153 -3.96 -22.01 -17.82
N GLY A 154 -3.54 -22.34 -19.05
CA GLY A 154 -2.73 -23.54 -19.31
C GLY A 154 -1.54 -23.62 -18.36
N SER A 155 -0.96 -24.81 -18.22
CA SER A 155 0.12 -25.11 -17.27
C SER A 155 1.14 -23.98 -17.22
N ASN A 156 1.29 -23.38 -16.03
CA ASN A 156 2.42 -22.49 -15.79
C ASN A 156 3.70 -23.28 -16.12
N ASP A 157 4.54 -22.71 -16.96
CA ASP A 157 5.87 -23.25 -17.18
C ASP A 157 6.65 -23.10 -15.87
N THR A 158 6.82 -24.20 -15.13
CA THR A 158 7.55 -24.22 -13.86
C THR A 158 9.07 -24.24 -14.06
N THR A 159 9.56 -24.30 -15.28
CA THR A 159 10.98 -24.45 -15.59
C THR A 159 11.85 -23.37 -14.92
N VAL A 160 11.39 -22.13 -14.91
CA VAL A 160 12.11 -21.02 -14.27
C VAL A 160 12.12 -21.20 -12.75
N PHE A 161 10.98 -21.52 -12.15
CA PHE A 161 10.87 -21.79 -10.71
C PHE A 161 11.78 -22.95 -10.30
N ASP A 162 11.69 -24.10 -10.99
CA ASP A 162 12.46 -25.29 -10.69
C ASP A 162 13.96 -25.05 -10.80
N SER A 163 14.39 -24.27 -11.80
CA SER A 163 15.79 -23.90 -11.99
C SER A 163 16.31 -23.02 -10.85
N ILE A 164 15.55 -22.00 -10.46
CA ILE A 164 15.91 -21.10 -9.34
C ILE A 164 15.91 -21.89 -8.04
N LYS A 165 14.87 -22.69 -7.78
CA LYS A 165 14.79 -23.51 -6.58
C LYS A 165 15.96 -24.47 -6.47
N THR A 166 16.33 -25.15 -7.54
CA THR A 166 17.52 -26.02 -7.58
C THR A 166 18.80 -25.27 -7.23
N LEU A 167 18.94 -24.03 -7.73
CA LEU A 167 20.12 -23.20 -7.40
C LEU A 167 20.14 -22.86 -5.90
N LEU A 168 19.01 -22.48 -5.31
CA LEU A 168 18.90 -22.13 -3.90
C LEU A 168 19.16 -23.35 -2.99
N ASP A 169 18.56 -24.50 -3.34
CA ASP A 169 18.72 -25.76 -2.58
C ASP A 169 20.18 -26.26 -2.55
N ASN A 170 20.95 -25.92 -3.57
CA ASN A 170 22.35 -26.34 -3.68
C ASN A 170 23.38 -25.26 -3.33
N ASN A 171 22.96 -24.07 -2.94
CA ASN A 171 23.87 -22.96 -2.65
C ASN A 171 23.34 -22.04 -1.55
N GLU A 172 23.79 -22.25 -0.35
CA GLU A 172 23.42 -21.45 0.84
C GLU A 172 23.76 -19.95 0.72
N LYS A 173 24.59 -19.57 -0.25
CA LYS A 173 24.95 -18.18 -0.52
C LYS A 173 24.10 -17.54 -1.62
N ALA A 174 23.21 -18.30 -2.25
CA ALA A 174 22.31 -17.78 -3.27
C ALA A 174 21.11 -17.10 -2.61
N ILE A 175 20.69 -15.98 -3.18
CA ILE A 175 19.46 -15.27 -2.82
C ILE A 175 18.69 -14.91 -4.07
N VAL A 176 17.36 -14.77 -3.94
CA VAL A 176 16.49 -14.27 -5.01
C VAL A 176 15.98 -12.90 -4.64
N LEU A 177 16.16 -11.94 -5.55
CA LEU A 177 15.56 -10.61 -5.45
C LEU A 177 14.44 -10.50 -6.49
N ASN A 178 13.24 -10.20 -6.03
CA ASN A 178 12.08 -10.01 -6.90
C ASN A 178 11.37 -8.69 -6.55
N ALA A 179 10.93 -7.96 -7.57
CA ALA A 179 10.29 -6.66 -7.44
C ALA A 179 8.77 -6.78 -7.18
N GLY A 180 8.38 -7.43 -6.07
CA GLY A 180 7.00 -7.43 -5.56
C GLY A 180 6.03 -8.42 -6.21
N THR A 181 6.48 -9.27 -7.17
CA THR A 181 5.64 -10.24 -7.88
C THR A 181 6.16 -11.68 -7.82
N PRO A 182 6.56 -12.20 -6.65
CA PRO A 182 7.18 -13.52 -6.54
C PRO A 182 6.24 -14.66 -6.95
N MET A 183 4.95 -14.53 -6.70
CA MET A 183 3.95 -15.54 -7.04
C MET A 183 3.89 -15.81 -8.57
N GLY A 184 4.10 -14.79 -9.40
CA GLY A 184 4.15 -14.93 -10.85
C GLY A 184 5.29 -15.83 -11.35
N LEU A 185 6.32 -16.05 -10.54
CA LEU A 185 7.44 -16.96 -10.76
C LEU A 185 7.29 -18.29 -10.01
N GLY A 186 6.15 -18.57 -9.37
CA GLY A 186 5.93 -19.78 -8.59
C GLY A 186 6.34 -19.69 -7.12
N PHE A 187 6.97 -18.58 -6.68
CA PHE A 187 7.30 -18.35 -5.27
C PHE A 187 6.06 -17.85 -4.52
N THR A 188 5.13 -18.75 -4.23
CA THR A 188 3.94 -18.48 -3.42
C THR A 188 4.31 -18.12 -1.98
N GLN A 189 3.36 -17.60 -1.21
CA GLN A 189 3.59 -17.25 0.19
C GLN A 189 4.12 -18.45 0.99
N ASP A 190 3.52 -19.63 0.83
CA ASP A 190 3.95 -20.86 1.52
C ASP A 190 5.41 -21.22 1.17
N VAL A 191 5.75 -21.18 -0.12
CA VAL A 191 7.14 -21.45 -0.57
C VAL A 191 8.13 -20.46 0.03
N ARG A 192 7.76 -19.19 0.15
CA ARG A 192 8.65 -18.16 0.72
C ARG A 192 8.83 -18.28 2.24
N GLN A 193 7.84 -18.84 2.94
CA GLN A 193 7.94 -19.07 4.39
C GLN A 193 8.82 -20.27 4.74
N ASP A 194 8.95 -21.22 3.82
CA ASP A 194 9.76 -22.44 4.01
C ASP A 194 11.23 -22.23 3.59
N MET A 195 11.61 -21.06 3.06
CA MET A 195 12.96 -20.72 2.60
C MET A 195 13.68 -19.80 3.58
#